data_a37bd537ca22159b3ec214aa65bed9a1
#
_entry.id   a37bd537ca22159b3ec214aa65bed9a1
#
_cell.length_a   1.000
_cell.length_b   1.000
_cell.length_c   1.000
_cell.angle_alpha   90.00
_cell.angle_beta   90.00
_cell.angle_gamma   90.00
#
_symmetry.space_group_name_H-M   'P 1'
#
loop_
_entity.id
_entity.type
_entity.pdbx_description
1 polymer ?
#
loop_
_entity_poly.entity_id
_entity_poly.type
_entity_poly.pdbx_seq_one_letter_code
_entity_poly.pdbx_strand_id
1 'polypeptide(L)'
;ETYLYSQFEIADARRVYACFDQPDLKATYQFTITAPDHWKVVSNATTPEPEKVSAGVVRYEFPTTVRMSTYITAIVAGPYHEVRSEYSGKFGTYPFGLFCRKSLAEFLDHDEIFEVTRQGFDFFEEAFQVGYPFGKYDQLFVPEFNAGAMENAGCVTHHEDYVFRSKVTRAAYEQRANTVLHELAHMWFGDLVTMKWWDDLWLNESFAEWAAHHCSARATQYTEAWTNFVNQRKAWGYRQDQLPTTHPIWADMVDLDAVEVNFDGITYAK
;
A
#
# COMPACT_ATOMS: atom_id res chain seq x y z
N GLU A 1 -17.30 -5.79 16.66
CA GLU A 1 -16.18 -6.57 16.09
C GLU A 1 -14.86 -5.81 16.33
N THR A 2 -13.78 -6.54 16.50
CA THR A 2 -12.44 -5.97 16.69
C THR A 2 -11.61 -6.25 15.45
N TYR A 3 -10.94 -5.23 14.95
CA TYR A 3 -10.00 -5.28 13.84
C TYR A 3 -8.67 -4.70 14.29
N LEU A 4 -7.57 -5.26 13.81
CA LEU A 4 -6.22 -4.85 14.12
C LEU A 4 -5.45 -4.67 12.81
N TYR A 5 -4.69 -3.60 12.70
CA TYR A 5 -3.70 -3.40 11.66
C TYR A 5 -2.52 -2.60 12.22
N SER A 6 -1.36 -2.75 11.61
CA SER A 6 -0.17 -1.95 11.91
C SER A 6 0.02 -0.85 10.86
N GLN A 7 0.63 0.27 11.28
CA GLN A 7 1.14 1.33 10.41
C GLN A 7 2.50 1.75 10.93
N PHE A 8 3.55 1.55 10.16
CA PHE A 8 4.93 1.73 10.63
C PHE A 8 5.70 2.83 9.93
N GLU A 9 5.22 3.38 8.84
CA GLU A 9 5.83 4.54 8.25
C GLU A 9 5.62 5.76 9.19
N ILE A 10 6.63 6.50 9.44
CA ILE A 10 8.01 6.44 8.90
C ILE A 10 8.95 5.52 9.71
N ALA A 11 8.88 5.49 11.04
CA ALA A 11 9.79 4.76 11.92
C ALA A 11 9.10 4.27 13.20
N ASP A 12 7.92 3.69 13.06
CA ASP A 12 7.12 3.16 14.18
C ASP A 12 7.25 1.63 14.37
N ALA A 13 7.97 0.92 13.48
CA ALA A 13 8.28 -0.48 13.67
C ALA A 13 9.06 -0.71 14.98
N ARG A 14 9.98 0.19 15.33
CA ARG A 14 10.75 0.17 16.59
C ARG A 14 9.89 0.27 17.86
N ARG A 15 8.62 0.68 17.75
CA ARG A 15 7.66 0.72 18.87
C ARG A 15 7.01 -0.65 19.12
N VAL A 16 7.13 -1.58 18.18
CA VAL A 16 6.53 -2.90 18.22
C VAL A 16 7.59 -3.99 18.39
N TYR A 17 8.73 -3.89 17.72
CA TYR A 17 9.85 -4.82 17.86
C TYR A 17 11.20 -4.10 17.77
N ALA A 18 12.24 -4.71 18.34
CA ALA A 18 13.60 -4.16 18.30
C ALA A 18 14.17 -4.25 16.88
N CYS A 19 14.51 -3.12 16.28
CA CYS A 19 15.08 -3.02 14.94
C CYS A 19 15.90 -1.74 14.76
N PHE A 20 16.69 -1.71 13.70
CA PHE A 20 17.27 -0.48 13.15
C PHE A 20 16.24 0.12 12.18
N ASP A 21 15.43 1.06 12.66
CA ASP A 21 14.27 1.59 11.94
C ASP A 21 14.68 2.73 10.99
N GLN A 22 15.32 2.32 9.90
CA GLN A 22 15.83 3.19 8.84
C GLN A 22 15.58 2.50 7.49
N PRO A 23 15.15 3.22 6.43
CA PRO A 23 14.64 2.62 5.21
C PRO A 23 15.62 1.67 4.49
N ASP A 24 16.90 2.01 4.45
CA ASP A 24 17.92 1.23 3.74
C ASP A 24 18.52 0.07 4.56
N LEU A 25 18.26 0.03 5.88
CA LEU A 25 18.71 -1.04 6.76
C LEU A 25 17.74 -2.22 6.71
N LYS A 26 17.66 -2.84 5.53
CA LYS A 26 16.72 -3.93 5.23
C LYS A 26 17.11 -5.24 5.90
N ALA A 27 16.08 -5.98 6.32
CA ALA A 27 16.23 -7.33 6.88
C ALA A 27 15.18 -8.30 6.29
N THR A 28 15.29 -9.56 6.61
CA THR A 28 14.22 -10.56 6.43
C THR A 28 13.44 -10.69 7.72
N TYR A 29 12.14 -10.97 7.62
CA TYR A 29 11.23 -11.07 8.75
C TYR A 29 10.52 -12.41 8.72
N GLN A 30 10.34 -13.01 9.92
CA GLN A 30 9.50 -14.17 10.09
C GLN A 30 8.56 -13.92 11.27
N PHE A 31 7.27 -13.73 10.95
CA PHE A 31 6.27 -13.48 11.98
C PHE A 31 5.63 -14.78 12.46
N THR A 32 5.42 -14.88 13.78
CA THR A 32 4.56 -15.87 14.40
C THR A 32 3.43 -15.13 15.10
N ILE A 33 2.20 -15.33 14.65
CA ILE A 33 1.04 -14.58 15.12
C ILE A 33 0.03 -15.55 15.72
N THR A 34 -0.37 -15.31 16.97
CA THR A 34 -1.43 -16.05 17.65
C THR A 34 -2.69 -15.19 17.71
N ALA A 35 -3.81 -15.75 17.26
CA ALA A 35 -5.08 -15.01 17.12
C ALA A 35 -6.28 -15.91 17.45
N PRO A 36 -7.48 -15.32 17.67
CA PRO A 36 -8.72 -16.09 17.70
C PRO A 36 -8.93 -16.88 16.40
N ASP A 37 -9.44 -18.10 16.49
CA ASP A 37 -9.60 -19.02 15.34
C ASP A 37 -10.58 -18.55 14.28
N HIS A 38 -11.46 -17.58 14.62
CA HIS A 38 -12.40 -16.96 13.70
C HIS A 38 -11.86 -15.69 13.01
N TRP A 39 -10.61 -15.30 13.29
CA TRP A 39 -9.96 -14.16 12.64
C TRP A 39 -9.17 -14.60 11.41
N LYS A 40 -9.14 -13.74 10.41
CA LYS A 40 -8.14 -13.77 9.34
C LYS A 40 -6.89 -13.06 9.83
N VAL A 41 -5.73 -13.58 9.49
CA VAL A 41 -4.43 -12.97 9.79
C VAL A 41 -3.66 -12.85 8.49
N VAL A 42 -3.24 -11.64 8.16
CA VAL A 42 -2.50 -11.31 6.94
C VAL A 42 -1.24 -10.55 7.32
N SER A 43 -0.15 -10.83 6.63
CA SER A 43 1.13 -10.14 6.77
C SER A 43 1.82 -10.07 5.40
N ASN A 44 3.07 -9.67 5.35
CA ASN A 44 3.84 -9.52 4.11
C ASN A 44 4.02 -10.83 3.33
N ALA A 45 4.28 -11.93 4.00
CA ALA A 45 4.40 -13.25 3.37
C ALA A 45 3.03 -13.93 3.20
N THR A 46 2.99 -14.97 2.38
CA THR A 46 1.78 -15.79 2.17
C THR A 46 1.29 -16.35 3.51
N THR A 47 -0.02 -16.17 3.77
CA THR A 47 -0.65 -16.68 5.00
C THR A 47 -0.63 -18.20 5.02
N PRO A 48 0.00 -18.83 6.02
CA PRO A 48 0.02 -20.28 6.16
C PRO A 48 -1.29 -20.82 6.75
N GLU A 49 -1.50 -22.11 6.65
CA GLU A 49 -2.56 -22.77 7.42
C GLU A 49 -2.25 -22.65 8.93
N PRO A 50 -3.23 -22.23 9.73
CA PRO A 50 -3.01 -22.02 11.16
C PRO A 50 -2.95 -23.33 11.95
N GLU A 51 -2.05 -23.39 12.93
CA GLU A 51 -1.99 -24.47 13.90
C GLU A 51 -2.89 -24.18 15.12
N LYS A 52 -3.68 -25.17 15.54
CA LYS A 52 -4.52 -25.04 16.74
C LYS A 52 -3.65 -25.08 18.00
N VAL A 53 -3.71 -24.01 18.80
CA VAL A 53 -2.96 -23.90 20.08
C VAL A 53 -3.84 -24.32 21.26
N SER A 54 -5.09 -23.84 21.29
CA SER A 54 -6.07 -24.18 22.34
C SER A 54 -7.51 -23.98 21.80
N ALA A 55 -8.52 -24.13 22.64
CA ALA A 55 -9.90 -23.86 22.23
C ALA A 55 -10.07 -22.40 21.84
N GLY A 56 -10.48 -22.15 20.60
CA GLY A 56 -10.74 -20.80 20.06
C GLY A 56 -9.47 -20.01 19.72
N VAL A 57 -8.25 -20.62 19.76
CA VAL A 57 -6.98 -19.93 19.50
C VAL A 57 -6.12 -20.73 18.51
N VAL A 58 -5.62 -20.04 17.51
CA VAL A 58 -4.74 -20.58 16.47
C VAL A 58 -3.45 -19.76 16.36
N ARG A 59 -2.41 -20.39 15.81
CA ARG A 59 -1.11 -19.78 15.55
C ARG A 59 -0.76 -19.90 14.08
N TYR A 60 -0.31 -18.79 13.49
CA TYR A 60 0.20 -18.69 12.13
C TYR A 60 1.72 -18.53 12.18
N GLU A 61 2.47 -19.44 11.55
CA GLU A 61 3.92 -19.35 11.40
C GLU A 61 4.23 -18.95 9.95
N PHE A 62 4.34 -17.65 9.71
CA PHE A 62 4.57 -17.13 8.37
C PHE A 62 5.93 -17.56 7.82
N PRO A 63 6.05 -17.80 6.51
CA PRO A 63 7.35 -17.96 5.86
C PRO A 63 8.19 -16.70 6.03
N THR A 64 9.51 -16.86 5.96
CA THR A 64 10.45 -15.74 5.96
C THR A 64 10.23 -14.88 4.72
N THR A 65 10.14 -13.56 4.91
CA THR A 65 9.99 -12.59 3.81
C THR A 65 11.24 -12.50 2.95
N VAL A 66 11.11 -11.89 1.76
CA VAL A 66 12.27 -11.32 1.08
C VAL A 66 12.86 -10.20 1.93
N ARG A 67 14.07 -9.74 1.58
CA ARG A 67 14.72 -8.65 2.28
C ARG A 67 14.01 -7.33 1.98
N MET A 68 13.53 -6.63 3.02
CA MET A 68 12.75 -5.40 2.89
C MET A 68 12.97 -4.47 4.09
N SER A 69 12.50 -3.22 3.95
CA SER A 69 12.59 -2.19 4.99
C SER A 69 11.66 -2.48 6.18
N THR A 70 11.96 -1.91 7.33
CA THR A 70 11.12 -2.01 8.54
C THR A 70 9.75 -1.37 8.35
N TYR A 71 9.69 -0.19 7.70
CA TYR A 71 8.49 0.63 7.61
C TYR A 71 7.35 -0.01 6.77
N ILE A 72 7.67 -0.95 5.87
CA ILE A 72 6.70 -1.68 5.04
C ILE A 72 6.33 -3.06 5.59
N THR A 73 6.75 -3.40 6.82
CA THR A 73 6.26 -4.61 7.49
C THR A 73 4.84 -4.39 8.00
N ALA A 74 3.99 -5.43 7.93
CA ALA A 74 2.60 -5.30 8.30
C ALA A 74 2.06 -6.54 9.03
N ILE A 75 1.16 -6.28 9.96
CA ILE A 75 0.31 -7.27 10.62
C ILE A 75 -1.12 -6.75 10.56
N VAL A 76 -2.00 -7.52 9.95
CA VAL A 76 -3.43 -7.24 9.90
C VAL A 76 -4.19 -8.46 10.41
N ALA A 77 -5.12 -8.28 11.34
CA ALA A 77 -5.89 -9.38 11.91
C ALA A 77 -7.32 -8.94 12.29
N GLY A 78 -8.29 -9.82 12.08
CA GLY A 78 -9.67 -9.54 12.41
C GLY A 78 -10.65 -10.44 11.66
N PRO A 79 -11.96 -10.30 11.91
CA PRO A 79 -12.98 -11.08 11.24
C PRO A 79 -13.30 -10.51 9.84
N TYR A 80 -12.28 -10.32 9.01
CA TYR A 80 -12.42 -9.78 7.65
C TYR A 80 -13.24 -10.68 6.73
N HIS A 81 -14.00 -10.07 5.82
CA HIS A 81 -14.46 -10.69 4.58
C HIS A 81 -13.30 -10.74 3.60
N GLU A 82 -13.21 -11.81 2.83
CA GLU A 82 -12.09 -12.08 1.95
C GLU A 82 -12.59 -12.50 0.57
N VAL A 83 -12.03 -11.91 -0.48
CA VAL A 83 -12.20 -12.34 -1.88
C VAL A 83 -10.85 -12.64 -2.47
N ARG A 84 -10.70 -13.79 -3.12
CA ARG A 84 -9.45 -14.24 -3.74
C ARG A 84 -9.50 -14.20 -5.25
N SER A 85 -8.37 -13.92 -5.86
CA SER A 85 -8.12 -13.96 -7.28
C SER A 85 -6.64 -14.26 -7.53
N GLU A 86 -6.20 -14.14 -8.78
CA GLU A 86 -4.80 -14.27 -9.16
C GLU A 86 -4.48 -13.37 -10.37
N TYR A 87 -3.21 -13.12 -10.55
CA TYR A 87 -2.63 -12.55 -11.75
C TYR A 87 -1.60 -13.52 -12.33
N SER A 88 -1.63 -13.71 -13.64
CA SER A 88 -0.62 -14.48 -14.38
C SER A 88 -0.08 -13.63 -15.52
N GLY A 89 1.17 -13.28 -15.45
CA GLY A 89 1.88 -12.42 -16.40
C GLY A 89 3.22 -12.99 -16.84
N LYS A 90 4.01 -12.13 -17.48
CA LYS A 90 5.32 -12.47 -18.05
C LYS A 90 6.31 -13.04 -17.03
N PHE A 91 6.27 -12.57 -15.80
CA PHE A 91 7.28 -12.90 -14.79
C PHE A 91 6.79 -13.92 -13.76
N GLY A 92 5.51 -14.26 -13.74
CA GLY A 92 5.00 -15.26 -12.82
C GLY A 92 3.49 -15.21 -12.61
N THR A 93 3.05 -16.01 -11.65
CA THR A 93 1.66 -16.01 -11.18
C THR A 93 1.65 -15.62 -9.70
N TYR A 94 0.83 -14.64 -9.35
CA TYR A 94 0.75 -14.10 -8.00
C TYR A 94 -0.69 -14.18 -7.46
N PRO A 95 -0.90 -14.79 -6.29
CA PRO A 95 -2.20 -14.76 -5.62
C PRO A 95 -2.56 -13.31 -5.23
N PHE A 96 -3.83 -12.96 -5.45
CA PHE A 96 -4.42 -11.69 -5.03
C PHE A 96 -5.48 -11.91 -3.95
N GLY A 97 -5.55 -10.99 -3.00
CA GLY A 97 -6.61 -10.94 -2.00
C GLY A 97 -7.17 -9.54 -1.84
N LEU A 98 -8.48 -9.46 -1.62
CA LEU A 98 -9.15 -8.25 -1.17
C LEU A 98 -9.85 -8.53 0.15
N PHE A 99 -9.69 -7.61 1.10
CA PHE A 99 -10.26 -7.76 2.43
C PHE A 99 -10.98 -6.48 2.84
N CYS A 100 -12.12 -6.63 3.48
CA CYS A 100 -12.83 -5.51 4.12
C CYS A 100 -13.59 -6.01 5.36
N ARG A 101 -14.11 -5.09 6.17
CA ARG A 101 -15.00 -5.49 7.25
C ARG A 101 -16.20 -6.26 6.69
N LYS A 102 -16.70 -7.28 7.41
CA LYS A 102 -17.87 -8.07 6.98
C LYS A 102 -19.09 -7.23 6.65
N SER A 103 -19.28 -6.14 7.38
CA SER A 103 -20.40 -5.21 7.13
C SER A 103 -20.29 -4.42 5.82
N LEU A 104 -19.13 -4.44 5.18
CA LEU A 104 -18.88 -3.80 3.88
C LEU A 104 -18.79 -4.80 2.72
N ALA A 105 -18.93 -6.09 2.98
CA ALA A 105 -18.73 -7.15 1.98
C ALA A 105 -19.62 -6.97 0.74
N GLU A 106 -20.88 -6.56 0.91
CA GLU A 106 -21.82 -6.34 -0.20
C GLU A 106 -21.49 -5.11 -1.07
N PHE A 107 -20.64 -4.21 -0.57
CA PHE A 107 -20.24 -2.97 -1.24
C PHE A 107 -18.83 -3.06 -1.86
N LEU A 108 -18.14 -4.17 -1.68
CA LEU A 108 -16.79 -4.34 -2.19
C LEU A 108 -16.80 -4.60 -3.70
N ASP A 109 -16.41 -3.59 -4.49
CA ASP A 109 -16.29 -3.68 -5.96
C ASP A 109 -15.07 -4.51 -6.37
N HIS A 110 -15.03 -5.78 -5.93
CA HIS A 110 -13.86 -6.63 -6.10
C HIS A 110 -13.45 -6.83 -7.57
N ASP A 111 -14.39 -6.90 -8.48
CA ASP A 111 -14.10 -7.11 -9.91
C ASP A 111 -13.33 -5.93 -10.50
N GLU A 112 -13.76 -4.70 -10.23
CA GLU A 112 -13.09 -3.50 -10.71
C GLU A 112 -11.73 -3.30 -10.06
N ILE A 113 -11.62 -3.54 -8.75
CA ILE A 113 -10.34 -3.39 -8.04
C ILE A 113 -9.33 -4.43 -8.56
N PHE A 114 -9.73 -5.67 -8.74
CA PHE A 114 -8.85 -6.69 -9.33
C PHE A 114 -8.47 -6.38 -10.78
N GLU A 115 -9.40 -5.85 -11.57
CA GLU A 115 -9.11 -5.48 -12.95
C GLU A 115 -8.07 -4.37 -13.03
N VAL A 116 -8.25 -3.29 -12.27
CA VAL A 116 -7.25 -2.21 -12.18
C VAL A 116 -5.90 -2.73 -11.68
N THR A 117 -5.91 -3.61 -10.70
CA THR A 117 -4.68 -4.22 -10.17
C THR A 117 -3.95 -5.03 -11.25
N ARG A 118 -4.66 -5.87 -12.04
CA ARG A 118 -4.06 -6.63 -13.15
C ARG A 118 -3.49 -5.72 -14.23
N GLN A 119 -4.22 -4.69 -14.61
CA GLN A 119 -3.77 -3.68 -15.57
C GLN A 119 -2.49 -2.98 -15.08
N GLY A 120 -2.41 -2.69 -13.77
CA GLY A 120 -1.22 -2.15 -13.14
C GLY A 120 -0.03 -3.11 -13.19
N PHE A 121 -0.24 -4.38 -12.87
CA PHE A 121 0.81 -5.42 -12.95
C PHE A 121 1.36 -5.55 -14.36
N ASP A 122 0.50 -5.70 -15.37
CA ASP A 122 0.91 -5.77 -16.78
C ASP A 122 1.73 -4.54 -17.18
N PHE A 123 1.25 -3.36 -16.82
CA PHE A 123 1.89 -2.11 -17.18
C PHE A 123 3.25 -1.92 -16.50
N PHE A 124 3.35 -2.15 -15.19
CA PHE A 124 4.58 -1.92 -14.43
C PHE A 124 5.63 -3.00 -14.71
N GLU A 125 5.25 -4.25 -14.83
CA GLU A 125 6.16 -5.33 -15.24
C GLU A 125 6.74 -5.08 -16.64
N GLU A 126 5.94 -4.56 -17.58
CA GLU A 126 6.42 -4.18 -18.91
C GLU A 126 7.30 -2.92 -18.87
N ALA A 127 6.89 -1.90 -18.11
CA ALA A 127 7.64 -0.63 -18.05
C ALA A 127 9.00 -0.78 -17.34
N PHE A 128 9.03 -1.53 -16.25
CA PHE A 128 10.23 -1.68 -15.42
C PHE A 128 11.11 -2.88 -15.82
N GLN A 129 10.57 -3.82 -16.59
CA GLN A 129 11.25 -5.08 -16.99
C GLN A 129 11.76 -5.90 -15.79
N VAL A 130 11.09 -5.78 -14.66
CA VAL A 130 11.37 -6.49 -13.40
C VAL A 130 10.06 -7.06 -12.88
N GLY A 131 10.03 -8.38 -12.62
CA GLY A 131 8.87 -9.04 -12.04
C GLY A 131 8.59 -8.60 -10.60
N TYR A 132 7.34 -8.74 -10.19
CA TYR A 132 6.89 -8.43 -8.84
C TYR A 132 7.62 -9.31 -7.79
N PRO A 133 8.24 -8.72 -6.75
CA PRO A 133 9.19 -9.45 -5.91
C PRO A 133 8.59 -10.11 -4.66
N PHE A 134 7.33 -9.83 -4.28
CA PHE A 134 6.83 -10.18 -2.94
C PHE A 134 5.90 -11.41 -2.89
N GLY A 135 5.74 -12.14 -3.99
CA GLY A 135 5.11 -13.46 -4.04
C GLY A 135 3.58 -13.50 -3.97
N LYS A 136 2.93 -12.53 -3.36
CA LYS A 136 1.46 -12.35 -3.32
C LYS A 136 1.11 -10.88 -3.20
N TYR A 137 -0.14 -10.48 -3.55
CA TYR A 137 -0.59 -9.10 -3.44
C TYR A 137 -1.97 -9.05 -2.79
N ASP A 138 -1.99 -8.77 -1.49
CA ASP A 138 -3.21 -8.57 -0.72
C ASP A 138 -3.46 -7.08 -0.49
N GLN A 139 -4.72 -6.65 -0.63
CA GLN A 139 -5.18 -5.30 -0.38
C GLN A 139 -6.28 -5.34 0.68
N LEU A 140 -6.13 -4.60 1.75
CA LEU A 140 -6.98 -4.64 2.92
C LEU A 140 -7.57 -3.25 3.19
N PHE A 141 -8.90 -3.14 3.08
CA PHE A 141 -9.63 -1.92 3.45
C PHE A 141 -9.88 -1.94 4.95
N VAL A 142 -9.07 -1.16 5.67
CA VAL A 142 -9.06 -1.18 7.14
C VAL A 142 -9.85 -0.03 7.73
N PRO A 143 -10.51 -0.23 8.90
CA PRO A 143 -11.33 0.79 9.53
C PRO A 143 -10.47 1.88 10.17
N GLU A 144 -10.96 3.12 10.13
CA GLU A 144 -10.37 4.28 10.84
C GLU A 144 -8.88 4.50 10.50
N PHE A 145 -8.47 4.20 9.27
CA PHE A 145 -7.10 4.39 8.84
C PHE A 145 -6.76 5.89 8.80
N ASN A 146 -5.59 6.27 9.30
CA ASN A 146 -5.15 7.66 9.40
C ASN A 146 -4.46 8.20 8.13
N ALA A 147 -4.33 7.38 7.10
CA ALA A 147 -3.81 7.74 5.79
C ALA A 147 -4.77 7.30 4.67
N GLY A 148 -4.50 7.63 3.42
CA GLY A 148 -5.26 7.15 2.28
C GLY A 148 -5.03 5.67 2.01
N ALA A 149 -3.76 5.29 1.93
CA ALA A 149 -3.29 3.92 1.82
C ALA A 149 -1.84 3.81 2.31
N MET A 150 -1.28 2.58 2.27
CA MET A 150 0.10 2.29 2.66
C MET A 150 0.62 1.07 1.89
N GLU A 151 1.81 1.22 1.34
CA GLU A 151 2.48 0.27 0.47
C GLU A 151 3.13 -0.93 1.19
N ASN A 152 2.65 -1.36 2.33
CA ASN A 152 3.24 -2.53 3.00
C ASN A 152 3.44 -3.69 2.00
N ALA A 153 4.66 -4.17 1.85
CA ALA A 153 5.06 -5.14 0.84
C ALA A 153 4.14 -6.37 0.82
N GLY A 154 3.40 -6.55 -0.29
CA GLY A 154 2.44 -7.64 -0.45
C GLY A 154 1.22 -7.63 0.49
N CYS A 155 1.05 -6.58 1.31
CA CYS A 155 -0.02 -6.46 2.32
C CYS A 155 -0.50 -5.00 2.41
N VAL A 156 -0.94 -4.45 1.29
CA VAL A 156 -1.33 -3.04 1.15
C VAL A 156 -2.56 -2.75 1.98
N THR A 157 -2.50 -1.70 2.80
CA THR A 157 -3.67 -1.23 3.56
C THR A 157 -4.26 0.01 2.91
N HIS A 158 -5.59 0.07 2.82
CA HIS A 158 -6.35 1.18 2.27
C HIS A 158 -7.36 1.69 3.28
N HIS A 159 -7.66 2.98 3.21
CA HIS A 159 -8.80 3.54 3.95
C HIS A 159 -10.11 2.92 3.45
N GLU A 160 -10.97 2.48 4.37
CA GLU A 160 -12.21 1.78 4.01
C GLU A 160 -13.25 2.67 3.29
N ASP A 161 -13.06 4.00 3.24
CA ASP A 161 -13.90 4.91 2.45
C ASP A 161 -13.82 4.63 0.94
N TYR A 162 -12.80 3.90 0.47
CA TYR A 162 -12.72 3.40 -0.89
C TYR A 162 -13.68 2.23 -1.18
N VAL A 163 -14.32 1.65 -0.16
CA VAL A 163 -15.45 0.74 -0.31
C VAL A 163 -16.73 1.57 -0.31
N PHE A 164 -17.22 1.91 -1.50
CA PHE A 164 -18.32 2.85 -1.68
C PHE A 164 -19.66 2.22 -1.33
N ARG A 165 -20.31 2.68 -0.25
CA ARG A 165 -21.63 2.19 0.21
C ARG A 165 -22.81 2.75 -0.56
N SER A 166 -22.58 3.65 -1.50
CA SER A 166 -23.60 4.24 -2.36
C SER A 166 -23.00 4.64 -3.69
N LYS A 167 -23.82 5.00 -4.66
CA LYS A 167 -23.37 5.48 -5.95
C LYS A 167 -22.54 6.76 -5.80
N VAL A 168 -21.32 6.73 -6.29
CA VAL A 168 -20.37 7.86 -6.30
C VAL A 168 -20.11 8.34 -7.72
N THR A 169 -19.36 9.43 -7.86
CA THR A 169 -18.98 9.98 -9.15
C THR A 169 -17.90 9.13 -9.83
N ARG A 170 -17.77 9.25 -11.16
CA ARG A 170 -16.64 8.63 -11.89
C ARG A 170 -15.29 9.08 -11.34
N ALA A 171 -15.17 10.34 -10.91
CA ALA A 171 -13.94 10.86 -10.33
C ALA A 171 -13.55 10.14 -9.03
N ALA A 172 -14.51 9.69 -8.21
CA ALA A 172 -14.23 8.91 -7.03
C ALA A 172 -13.70 7.50 -7.37
N TYR A 173 -14.25 6.86 -8.39
CA TYR A 173 -13.73 5.58 -8.89
C TYR A 173 -12.32 5.74 -9.47
N GLU A 174 -12.07 6.80 -10.24
CA GLU A 174 -10.75 7.11 -10.78
C GLU A 174 -9.73 7.37 -9.67
N GLN A 175 -10.12 8.10 -8.62
CA GLN A 175 -9.25 8.33 -7.47
C GLN A 175 -8.91 7.01 -6.75
N ARG A 176 -9.88 6.10 -6.55
CA ARG A 176 -9.62 4.77 -6.00
C ARG A 176 -8.65 3.99 -6.89
N ALA A 177 -8.87 3.99 -8.20
CA ALA A 177 -8.00 3.32 -9.15
C ALA A 177 -6.57 3.90 -9.10
N ASN A 178 -6.44 5.23 -9.03
CA ASN A 178 -5.14 5.89 -8.87
C ASN A 178 -4.44 5.47 -7.57
N THR A 179 -5.16 5.40 -6.45
CA THR A 179 -4.59 4.95 -5.18
C THR A 179 -4.12 3.49 -5.27
N VAL A 180 -4.94 2.58 -5.83
CA VAL A 180 -4.54 1.18 -6.06
C VAL A 180 -3.26 1.08 -6.89
N LEU A 181 -3.14 1.89 -7.95
CA LEU A 181 -1.95 1.91 -8.81
C LEU A 181 -0.75 2.60 -8.16
N HIS A 182 -0.96 3.59 -7.30
CA HIS A 182 0.07 4.25 -6.51
C HIS A 182 0.74 3.25 -5.56
N GLU A 183 -0.04 2.56 -4.74
CA GLU A 183 0.46 1.53 -3.83
C GLU A 183 1.13 0.37 -4.58
N LEU A 184 0.62 0.02 -5.76
CA LEU A 184 1.25 -1.00 -6.58
C LEU A 184 2.60 -0.55 -7.15
N ALA A 185 2.72 0.71 -7.58
CA ALA A 185 3.99 1.26 -8.10
C ALA A 185 5.09 1.25 -7.04
N HIS A 186 4.72 1.48 -5.78
CA HIS A 186 5.64 1.41 -4.65
C HIS A 186 6.31 0.06 -4.48
N MET A 187 5.71 -1.03 -4.93
CA MET A 187 6.32 -2.37 -4.86
C MET A 187 7.69 -2.41 -5.56
N TRP A 188 7.89 -1.57 -6.59
CA TRP A 188 9.19 -1.39 -7.25
C TRP A 188 9.94 -0.16 -6.72
N PHE A 189 9.27 0.99 -6.56
CA PHE A 189 9.87 2.25 -6.10
C PHE A 189 9.36 2.64 -4.71
N GLY A 190 10.11 2.33 -3.71
CA GLY A 190 9.83 2.38 -2.30
C GLY A 190 10.25 1.07 -1.65
N ASP A 191 9.69 -0.05 -2.11
CA ASP A 191 9.86 -1.37 -1.50
C ASP A 191 11.08 -2.11 -2.02
N LEU A 192 11.18 -2.33 -3.35
CA LEU A 192 12.34 -3.01 -3.95
C LEU A 192 13.54 -2.08 -4.00
N VAL A 193 13.38 -0.90 -4.61
CA VAL A 193 14.37 0.18 -4.64
C VAL A 193 13.94 1.24 -3.62
N THR A 194 14.75 1.46 -2.61
CA THR A 194 14.41 2.31 -1.46
C THR A 194 15.44 3.40 -1.27
N MET A 195 15.01 4.61 -0.86
CA MET A 195 15.91 5.69 -0.47
C MET A 195 16.81 5.29 0.69
N LYS A 196 17.99 5.87 0.75
CA LYS A 196 18.91 5.67 1.88
C LYS A 196 18.43 6.39 3.15
N TRP A 197 17.85 7.56 2.95
CA TRP A 197 17.24 8.37 3.99
C TRP A 197 16.04 9.14 3.43
N TRP A 198 15.26 9.72 4.27
CA TRP A 198 14.00 10.38 3.98
C TRP A 198 14.14 11.71 3.20
N ASP A 199 15.33 12.24 3.01
CA ASP A 199 15.59 13.39 2.14
C ASP A 199 15.26 13.11 0.66
N ASP A 200 15.22 11.84 0.29
CA ASP A 200 14.75 11.36 -1.02
C ASP A 200 13.30 10.81 -0.99
N LEU A 201 12.48 11.22 -0.02
CA LEU A 201 11.05 10.81 0.07
C LEU A 201 10.28 11.08 -1.22
N TRP A 202 10.60 12.17 -1.93
CA TRP A 202 10.01 12.50 -3.23
C TRP A 202 10.23 11.40 -4.28
N LEU A 203 11.37 10.72 -4.25
CA LEU A 203 11.66 9.62 -5.19
C LEU A 203 10.72 8.41 -4.96
N ASN A 204 10.30 8.22 -3.72
CA ASN A 204 9.26 7.27 -3.38
C ASN A 204 7.89 7.78 -3.84
N GLU A 205 7.42 8.87 -3.28
CA GLU A 205 6.05 9.36 -3.39
C GLU A 205 5.72 10.03 -4.74
N SER A 206 6.57 10.96 -5.21
CA SER A 206 6.33 11.60 -6.51
C SER A 206 6.39 10.62 -7.66
N PHE A 207 7.31 9.66 -7.56
CA PHE A 207 7.44 8.67 -8.62
C PHE A 207 6.24 7.72 -8.66
N ALA A 208 5.77 7.23 -7.51
CA ALA A 208 4.57 6.41 -7.43
C ALA A 208 3.32 7.17 -7.92
N GLU A 209 3.17 8.44 -7.52
CA GLU A 209 2.08 9.30 -7.96
C GLU A 209 2.09 9.51 -9.48
N TRP A 210 3.27 9.80 -10.07
CA TRP A 210 3.43 9.91 -11.52
C TRP A 210 3.15 8.58 -12.22
N ALA A 211 3.69 7.47 -11.73
CA ALA A 211 3.54 6.14 -12.32
C ALA A 211 2.09 5.68 -12.30
N ALA A 212 1.35 5.94 -11.22
CA ALA A 212 -0.06 5.65 -11.10
C ALA A 212 -0.89 6.39 -12.15
N HIS A 213 -0.69 7.70 -12.31
CA HIS A 213 -1.40 8.50 -13.32
C HIS A 213 -1.01 8.08 -14.74
N HIS A 214 0.26 7.75 -14.97
CA HIS A 214 0.74 7.29 -16.26
C HIS A 214 0.13 5.93 -16.64
N CYS A 215 0.09 4.99 -15.71
CA CYS A 215 -0.57 3.70 -15.87
C CYS A 215 -2.08 3.89 -16.08
N SER A 216 -2.74 4.66 -15.22
CA SER A 216 -4.17 4.93 -15.30
C SER A 216 -4.58 5.42 -16.69
N ALA A 217 -3.89 6.45 -17.23
CA ALA A 217 -4.17 7.02 -18.53
C ALA A 217 -3.91 6.07 -19.71
N ARG A 218 -3.01 5.08 -19.58
CA ARG A 218 -2.58 4.21 -20.68
C ARG A 218 -3.15 2.81 -20.65
N ALA A 219 -3.40 2.28 -19.46
CA ALA A 219 -3.73 0.88 -19.28
C ALA A 219 -5.14 0.63 -18.71
N THR A 220 -5.83 1.68 -18.24
CA THR A 220 -7.16 1.55 -17.64
C THR A 220 -8.24 2.31 -18.42
N GLN A 221 -9.48 2.17 -17.95
CA GLN A 221 -10.61 2.97 -18.47
C GLN A 221 -10.57 4.47 -18.13
N TYR A 222 -9.62 4.91 -17.29
CA TYR A 222 -9.51 6.27 -16.76
C TYR A 222 -8.51 7.11 -17.58
N THR A 223 -8.79 7.26 -18.87
CA THR A 223 -7.89 7.93 -19.83
C THR A 223 -7.65 9.41 -19.55
N GLU A 224 -8.51 10.05 -18.74
CA GLU A 224 -8.43 11.46 -18.38
C GLU A 224 -7.59 11.72 -17.10
N ALA A 225 -6.82 10.74 -16.65
CA ALA A 225 -6.06 10.80 -15.40
C ALA A 225 -5.15 12.05 -15.29
N TRP A 226 -4.55 12.49 -16.39
CA TRP A 226 -3.72 13.71 -16.38
C TRP A 226 -4.52 14.99 -16.18
N THR A 227 -5.77 15.05 -16.61
CA THR A 227 -6.68 16.18 -16.33
C THR A 227 -6.97 16.25 -14.83
N ASN A 228 -7.26 15.12 -14.22
CA ASN A 228 -7.49 15.04 -12.78
C ASN A 228 -6.22 15.30 -11.96
N PHE A 229 -5.06 14.82 -12.41
CA PHE A 229 -3.77 15.18 -11.80
C PHE A 229 -3.59 16.70 -11.70
N VAL A 230 -3.79 17.43 -12.79
CA VAL A 230 -3.63 18.89 -12.79
C VAL A 230 -4.64 19.56 -11.85
N ASN A 231 -5.90 19.14 -11.90
CA ASN A 231 -6.97 19.77 -11.13
C ASN A 231 -6.91 19.48 -9.62
N GLN A 232 -6.33 18.37 -9.20
CA GLN A 232 -6.29 17.94 -7.81
C GLN A 232 -4.87 17.93 -7.24
N ARG A 233 -4.00 17.07 -7.74
CA ARG A 233 -2.65 16.85 -7.21
C ARG A 233 -1.74 18.07 -7.47
N LYS A 234 -1.67 18.50 -8.70
CA LYS A 234 -0.85 19.67 -9.05
C LYS A 234 -1.36 20.96 -8.39
N ALA A 235 -2.68 21.12 -8.30
CA ALA A 235 -3.28 22.24 -7.59
C ALA A 235 -2.96 22.21 -6.08
N TRP A 236 -2.86 21.02 -5.47
CA TRP A 236 -2.40 20.87 -4.09
C TRP A 236 -0.92 21.27 -3.95
N GLY A 237 -0.05 20.80 -4.83
CA GLY A 237 1.35 21.21 -4.89
C GLY A 237 1.53 22.73 -5.05
N TYR A 238 0.78 23.35 -5.96
CA TYR A 238 0.83 24.80 -6.18
C TYR A 238 0.38 25.61 -4.96
N ARG A 239 -0.65 25.16 -4.24
CA ARG A 239 -1.09 25.85 -3.01
C ARG A 239 -0.02 25.77 -1.94
N GLN A 240 0.59 24.61 -1.74
CA GLN A 240 1.67 24.40 -0.77
C GLN A 240 2.89 25.25 -1.13
N ASP A 241 3.25 25.32 -2.42
CA ASP A 241 4.44 26.03 -2.89
C ASP A 241 4.36 27.55 -2.75
N GLN A 242 3.16 28.11 -2.54
CA GLN A 242 2.94 29.54 -2.32
C GLN A 242 2.99 29.95 -0.84
N LEU A 243 3.06 28.99 0.08
CA LEU A 243 3.09 29.25 1.51
C LEU A 243 4.50 29.62 1.99
N PRO A 244 4.64 30.36 3.11
CA PRO A 244 5.95 30.58 3.73
C PRO A 244 6.66 29.29 4.16
N THR A 245 5.91 28.19 4.29
CA THR A 245 6.40 26.83 4.62
C THR A 245 6.81 26.03 3.39
N THR A 246 6.91 26.65 2.20
CA THR A 246 7.39 25.98 1.00
C THR A 246 8.82 25.48 1.20
N HIS A 247 9.16 24.41 0.51
CA HIS A 247 10.49 23.80 0.55
C HIS A 247 10.87 23.25 -0.85
N PRO A 248 12.16 22.98 -1.10
CA PRO A 248 12.58 22.23 -2.30
C PRO A 248 11.97 20.82 -2.34
N ILE A 249 11.93 20.21 -3.52
CA ILE A 249 11.49 18.79 -3.68
C ILE A 249 12.43 17.88 -2.85
N TRP A 250 13.74 18.06 -3.01
CA TRP A 250 14.72 17.46 -2.10
C TRP A 250 14.88 18.42 -0.89
N ALA A 251 14.63 17.92 0.29
CA ALA A 251 14.74 18.69 1.53
C ALA A 251 15.62 17.92 2.53
N ASP A 252 16.46 18.64 3.26
CA ASP A 252 17.30 18.04 4.31
C ASP A 252 16.43 17.58 5.48
N MET A 253 16.34 16.28 5.68
CA MET A 253 15.57 15.65 6.75
C MET A 253 16.46 15.34 7.94
N VAL A 254 16.68 16.35 8.79
CA VAL A 254 17.58 16.27 9.94
C VAL A 254 17.07 15.30 11.02
N ASP A 255 15.77 15.08 11.09
CA ASP A 255 15.11 14.18 12.03
C ASP A 255 13.75 13.69 11.48
N LEU A 256 13.06 12.84 12.23
CA LEU A 256 11.77 12.29 11.82
C LEU A 256 10.62 13.31 11.87
N ASP A 257 10.69 14.32 12.74
CA ASP A 257 9.67 15.38 12.79
C ASP A 257 9.70 16.20 11.50
N ALA A 258 10.92 16.43 10.94
CA ALA A 258 11.08 17.06 9.63
C ALA A 258 10.49 16.19 8.51
N VAL A 259 10.60 14.88 8.58
CA VAL A 259 10.01 13.95 7.59
C VAL A 259 8.50 14.02 7.64
N GLU A 260 7.87 13.94 8.81
CA GLU A 260 6.41 13.93 8.95
C GLU A 260 5.74 15.14 8.30
N VAL A 261 6.33 16.32 8.42
CA VAL A 261 5.75 17.55 7.82
C VAL A 261 5.99 17.68 6.32
N ASN A 262 6.78 16.78 5.73
CA ASN A 262 7.07 16.77 4.30
C ASN A 262 6.18 15.81 3.47
N PHE A 263 5.23 15.12 4.10
CA PHE A 263 4.16 14.42 3.35
C PHE A 263 3.13 15.43 2.84
N ASP A 264 3.51 16.23 1.87
CA ASP A 264 2.74 17.36 1.37
C ASP A 264 2.67 17.41 -0.17
N GLY A 265 1.96 18.41 -0.69
CA GLY A 265 1.77 18.56 -2.13
C GLY A 265 3.05 18.81 -2.92
N ILE A 266 4.15 19.26 -2.29
CA ILE A 266 5.45 19.43 -2.94
C ILE A 266 6.08 18.06 -3.17
N THR A 267 6.17 17.25 -2.12
CA THR A 267 6.73 15.89 -2.18
C THR A 267 5.98 14.99 -3.15
N TYR A 268 4.64 15.07 -3.19
CA TYR A 268 3.84 14.19 -4.06
C TYR A 268 3.68 14.70 -5.49
N ALA A 269 3.58 16.02 -5.72
CA ALA A 269 3.01 16.53 -6.96
C ALA A 269 3.77 17.69 -7.63
N LYS A 270 4.80 18.26 -7.02
CA LYS A 270 5.55 19.35 -7.63
C LYS A 270 6.53 18.85 -8.68
#